data_9a878c8b501077fa0d3f3a27dfa11475
#
_entry.id   9a878c8b501077fa0d3f3a27dfa11475
#
_cell.length_a   1.000
_cell.length_b   1.000
_cell.length_c   1.000
_cell.angle_alpha   90.00
_cell.angle_beta   90.00
_cell.angle_gamma   90.00
#
_symmetry.space_group_name_H-M   'P 1'
#
loop_
_entity.id
_entity.type
_entity.pdbx_description
1 polymer ?
#
loop_
_entity_poly.entity_id
_entity_poly.type
_entity_poly.pdbx_seq_one_letter_code
_entity_poly.pdbx_strand_id
1 'polypeptide(L)'
;MTMPPFLARSSQSPTPALSGVPSDAAAGRSDLGSLFDAREYDLRRLPDAEQEQSDEIPHQGWMKKMVMSERRQEIAAETSGPLSFPVFRALWIATVVSNVGTWMHDVGAGWLMTSLSPSPLLVALVQAATTLPMFLLALPAGALADIIDRRKMLLTAQLLGLFAAAMLAFLTFYNLVTPEVLLAGTFLLGIAAALSAPVFQAIVPELVDKQALPDAIALNSLGVNISRAIGPALGGVVVALAGTPAVFALNALSVVGVLAVLFTWKRPEAVHNLPPEHFFGALKAGYRYTRHSPAMRLVLVRAVGFFVFASALWAMLPLIARHGLGLDAAGYGVLLGCMGAGAVLGAILLKRLRKAVSANTISAAATLLYALAMLGLALVSNPWIAGVVIFTAGLAWIGMLTSLNVAAQMASPGWVKARALAVYLLVFQGAMTGGSVLWGSIATSSSVATALLVAAVGQGIGLLIAFRWRLPQDSASDLAPSNHWAEPVVSVQPSEDRGPVLVEIEYRVEPDRQAEFVEALRGFHSVRQRDGAIRWDVWEDVAEPGRVIESFVVESWIEHQRQHSRVTRTDQLDQEMINAFHVGDQPPLVRHLLRPA
;
A
#
# COMPACT_ATOMS: atom_id res chain seq x y z
N MET A 1 4.49 -41.14 11.66
CA MET A 1 3.52 -41.09 12.74
C MET A 1 2.31 -40.36 12.24
N THR A 2 1.27 -41.11 11.95
CA THR A 2 0.04 -40.77 11.24
C THR A 2 -0.97 -40.20 12.23
N MET A 3 -1.52 -39.03 11.95
CA MET A 3 -2.72 -38.51 12.62
C MET A 3 -3.98 -38.99 11.90
N PRO A 4 -5.05 -39.37 12.63
CA PRO A 4 -6.33 -39.77 12.05
C PRO A 4 -7.24 -38.57 11.73
N PRO A 5 -8.20 -38.70 10.80
CA PRO A 5 -9.11 -37.62 10.41
C PRO A 5 -10.35 -37.59 11.34
N PHE A 6 -10.74 -36.36 11.73
CA PHE A 6 -12.00 -36.12 12.44
C PHE A 6 -13.16 -36.01 11.45
N LEU A 7 -14.12 -36.92 11.62
CA LEU A 7 -15.37 -37.02 10.89
C LEU A 7 -16.37 -35.92 11.31
N ALA A 8 -16.94 -35.28 10.32
CA ALA A 8 -18.11 -34.43 10.47
C ALA A 8 -19.34 -35.26 10.84
N ARG A 9 -19.99 -34.95 11.95
CA ARG A 9 -21.36 -35.38 12.25
C ARG A 9 -22.29 -34.18 12.17
N SER A 10 -23.18 -34.25 11.18
CA SER A 10 -24.41 -33.48 11.09
C SER A 10 -25.38 -33.95 12.21
N SER A 11 -25.85 -33.04 13.06
CA SER A 11 -27.03 -33.25 13.88
C SER A 11 -28.03 -32.12 13.61
N GLN A 12 -29.05 -32.45 12.88
CA GLN A 12 -30.31 -31.72 12.84
C GLN A 12 -30.99 -31.86 14.20
N SER A 13 -31.47 -30.79 14.75
CA SER A 13 -32.47 -30.81 15.83
C SER A 13 -33.56 -29.77 15.53
N PRO A 14 -34.82 -30.08 15.88
CA PRO A 14 -36.00 -29.45 15.30
C PRO A 14 -36.44 -28.21 16.07
N THR A 15 -36.97 -27.26 15.32
CA THR A 15 -37.73 -26.09 15.82
C THR A 15 -39.07 -26.53 16.45
N PRO A 16 -39.45 -26.02 17.63
CA PRO A 16 -40.83 -26.07 18.10
C PRO A 16 -41.61 -24.84 17.58
N ALA A 17 -42.72 -25.13 16.95
CA ALA A 17 -43.79 -24.19 16.65
C ALA A 17 -44.47 -23.72 17.94
N LEU A 18 -44.65 -22.43 18.11
CA LEU A 18 -45.61 -21.84 19.04
C LEU A 18 -46.60 -20.99 18.28
N SER A 19 -47.82 -21.46 18.29
CA SER A 19 -49.04 -20.84 17.81
C SER A 19 -49.54 -19.77 18.78
N GLY A 20 -50.02 -18.67 18.22
CA GLY A 20 -51.22 -17.95 18.67
C GLY A 20 -51.07 -16.94 19.80
N VAL A 21 -51.13 -15.65 19.45
CA VAL A 21 -51.84 -14.61 20.23
C VAL A 21 -52.23 -13.47 19.24
N PRO A 22 -53.41 -12.82 19.45
CA PRO A 22 -54.13 -12.12 18.41
C PRO A 22 -53.74 -10.64 18.24
N SER A 23 -54.15 -10.12 17.05
CA SER A 23 -54.15 -8.69 16.73
C SER A 23 -55.03 -7.88 17.68
N ASP A 24 -54.50 -6.77 18.18
CA ASP A 24 -55.18 -5.45 18.23
C ASP A 24 -54.30 -4.44 18.98
N ALA A 25 -53.80 -3.48 18.25
CA ALA A 25 -53.60 -2.08 18.69
C ALA A 25 -52.95 -1.28 17.55
N ALA A 26 -53.85 -0.71 16.74
CA ALA A 26 -53.51 0.40 15.86
C ALA A 26 -53.30 1.65 16.74
N ALA A 27 -52.15 2.30 16.62
CA ALA A 27 -52.02 3.76 16.70
C ALA A 27 -50.54 4.21 16.54
N GLY A 28 -50.28 5.03 15.56
CA GLY A 28 -49.25 6.09 15.67
C GLY A 28 -47.82 5.73 15.22
N ARG A 29 -47.61 5.49 13.93
CA ARG A 29 -46.31 5.86 13.28
C ARG A 29 -46.61 6.85 12.17
N SER A 30 -46.39 8.12 12.50
CA SER A 30 -46.39 9.23 11.54
C SER A 30 -45.26 9.07 10.53
N ASP A 31 -45.64 9.13 9.29
CA ASP A 31 -44.82 9.27 8.09
C ASP A 31 -43.74 10.36 8.24
N LEU A 32 -42.50 10.00 8.18
CA LEU A 32 -41.35 10.88 7.94
C LEU A 32 -40.55 10.44 6.69
N GLY A 33 -41.16 9.62 5.83
CA GLY A 33 -40.53 9.05 4.64
C GLY A 33 -40.89 9.68 3.29
N SER A 34 -41.72 10.72 3.22
CA SER A 34 -42.22 11.24 1.96
C SER A 34 -41.89 12.70 1.65
N LEU A 35 -40.82 13.27 2.16
CA LEU A 35 -40.46 14.69 1.97
C LEU A 35 -39.16 14.94 1.19
N PHE A 36 -38.63 13.93 0.48
CA PHE A 36 -37.51 14.15 -0.45
C PHE A 36 -37.85 13.62 -1.86
N ASP A 37 -38.83 14.28 -2.51
CA ASP A 37 -39.00 14.20 -3.94
C ASP A 37 -38.36 15.45 -4.55
N ALA A 38 -37.21 15.25 -5.25
CA ALA A 38 -36.48 16.31 -5.92
C ALA A 38 -37.29 16.75 -7.17
N ARG A 39 -38.11 17.78 -7.02
CA ARG A 39 -38.64 18.53 -8.15
C ARG A 39 -37.91 19.85 -8.32
N GLU A 40 -37.40 20.07 -9.51
CA GLU A 40 -36.90 21.31 -10.06
C GLU A 40 -37.70 22.54 -9.57
N TYR A 41 -37.05 23.36 -8.75
CA TYR A 41 -37.56 24.69 -8.45
C TYR A 41 -36.98 25.70 -9.45
N ASP A 42 -37.83 26.13 -10.38
CA ASP A 42 -37.59 27.27 -11.28
C ASP A 42 -37.54 28.56 -10.48
N LEU A 43 -36.33 29.13 -10.31
CA LEU A 43 -36.04 30.32 -9.51
C LEU A 43 -36.47 31.65 -10.16
N ARG A 44 -37.39 31.65 -11.17
CA ARG A 44 -37.80 32.86 -11.88
C ARG A 44 -39.16 33.45 -11.48
N ARG A 45 -39.79 32.92 -10.42
CA ARG A 45 -41.07 33.48 -9.96
C ARG A 45 -41.10 33.57 -8.43
N LEU A 46 -40.63 34.69 -7.89
CA LEU A 46 -41.04 35.14 -6.58
C LEU A 46 -41.89 36.40 -6.76
N PRO A 47 -43.11 36.43 -6.23
CA PRO A 47 -43.94 37.66 -6.23
C PRO A 47 -43.40 38.64 -5.19
N ASP A 48 -43.44 39.93 -5.51
CA ASP A 48 -43.24 41.04 -4.59
C ASP A 48 -44.26 40.95 -3.48
N ALA A 49 -43.85 40.70 -2.26
CA ALA A 49 -44.68 40.73 -1.09
C ALA A 49 -44.27 41.89 -0.19
N GLU A 50 -45.14 42.85 -0.18
CA GLU A 50 -45.52 43.84 0.83
C GLU A 50 -44.53 44.15 1.98
N GLN A 51 -44.22 45.43 2.10
CA GLN A 51 -43.66 46.11 3.24
C GLN A 51 -44.55 45.94 4.47
N GLU A 52 -44.16 45.10 5.38
CA GLU A 52 -44.60 45.22 6.78
C GLU A 52 -43.40 45.63 7.64
N GLN A 53 -43.49 46.83 8.21
CA GLN A 53 -42.65 47.37 9.23
C GLN A 53 -42.79 46.50 10.50
N SER A 54 -41.73 45.79 10.87
CA SER A 54 -41.53 45.35 12.24
C SER A 54 -40.09 45.60 12.62
N ASP A 55 -39.92 46.35 13.69
CA ASP A 55 -38.66 46.64 14.38
C ASP A 55 -37.99 45.32 14.82
N GLU A 56 -37.24 44.64 13.95
CA GLU A 56 -36.44 43.48 14.29
C GLU A 56 -35.00 43.86 14.60
N ILE A 57 -34.57 43.41 15.77
CA ILE A 57 -33.28 43.57 16.41
C ILE A 57 -32.13 43.32 15.41
N PRO A 58 -31.10 44.20 15.31
CA PRO A 58 -30.02 44.11 14.29
C PRO A 58 -29.19 42.79 14.29
N HIS A 59 -29.30 42.00 15.35
CA HIS A 59 -28.54 40.74 15.49
C HIS A 59 -29.02 39.57 14.62
N GLN A 60 -30.29 39.51 14.22
CA GLN A 60 -30.79 38.38 13.39
C GLN A 60 -30.39 38.49 11.92
N GLY A 61 -30.27 39.71 11.41
CA GLY A 61 -29.82 39.94 10.03
C GLY A 61 -28.35 39.56 9.77
N TRP A 62 -27.51 39.74 10.80
CA TRP A 62 -26.10 39.37 10.76
C TRP A 62 -25.92 37.84 10.79
N MET A 63 -26.63 37.17 11.66
CA MET A 63 -26.56 35.70 11.81
C MET A 63 -27.08 35.00 10.54
N LYS A 64 -28.15 35.51 9.94
CA LYS A 64 -28.68 34.97 8.67
C LYS A 64 -27.73 35.20 7.49
N LYS A 65 -27.03 36.34 7.43
CA LYS A 65 -25.98 36.59 6.41
C LYS A 65 -24.76 35.73 6.64
N MET A 66 -24.36 35.48 7.90
CA MET A 66 -23.22 34.61 8.23
C MET A 66 -23.52 33.15 7.90
N VAL A 67 -24.67 32.63 8.28
CA VAL A 67 -25.11 31.27 7.95
C VAL A 67 -25.31 31.09 6.43
N MET A 68 -25.81 32.10 5.73
CA MET A 68 -25.91 32.04 4.26
C MET A 68 -24.55 32.17 3.55
N SER A 69 -23.60 32.91 4.13
CA SER A 69 -22.22 32.97 3.59
C SER A 69 -21.48 31.66 3.83
N GLU A 70 -21.63 31.05 5.00
CA GLU A 70 -21.09 29.72 5.32
C GLU A 70 -21.71 28.63 4.42
N ARG A 71 -23.02 28.61 4.26
CA ARG A 71 -23.68 27.68 3.32
C ARG A 71 -23.29 27.89 1.88
N ARG A 72 -23.10 29.14 1.43
CA ARG A 72 -22.56 29.41 0.07
C ARG A 72 -21.12 28.97 -0.09
N GLN A 73 -20.29 29.09 0.95
CA GLN A 73 -18.92 28.57 0.98
C GLN A 73 -18.91 27.05 1.03
N GLU A 74 -19.77 26.40 1.81
CA GLU A 74 -19.93 24.94 1.80
C GLU A 74 -20.39 24.40 0.45
N ILE A 75 -21.41 25.00 -0.18
CA ILE A 75 -21.91 24.60 -1.51
C ILE A 75 -20.84 24.86 -2.60
N ALA A 76 -20.09 25.95 -2.49
CA ALA A 76 -18.98 26.23 -3.40
C ALA A 76 -17.79 25.27 -3.19
N ALA A 77 -17.55 24.81 -1.97
CA ALA A 77 -16.56 23.80 -1.64
C ALA A 77 -16.98 22.39 -2.08
N GLU A 78 -18.27 22.04 -1.96
CA GLU A 78 -18.82 20.76 -2.45
C GLU A 78 -18.73 20.59 -3.99
N THR A 79 -18.63 21.69 -4.74
CA THR A 79 -18.56 21.65 -6.22
C THR A 79 -17.15 21.80 -6.79
N SER A 80 -16.15 22.12 -5.97
CA SER A 80 -14.79 22.36 -6.48
C SER A 80 -13.93 21.09 -6.46
N GLY A 81 -13.82 20.44 -7.63
CA GLY A 81 -12.91 19.31 -7.82
C GLY A 81 -11.43 19.67 -7.55
N PRO A 82 -10.52 18.70 -7.34
CA PRO A 82 -9.13 18.95 -6.94
C PRO A 82 -8.33 19.82 -7.92
N LEU A 83 -8.72 19.85 -9.20
CA LEU A 83 -8.09 20.71 -10.21
C LEU A 83 -8.46 22.19 -10.08
N SER A 84 -9.39 22.57 -9.22
CA SER A 84 -9.68 23.98 -8.91
C SER A 84 -8.56 24.62 -8.07
N PHE A 85 -7.78 23.82 -7.33
CA PHE A 85 -6.62 24.28 -6.56
C PHE A 85 -5.43 24.53 -7.49
N PRO A 86 -4.97 25.77 -7.69
CA PRO A 86 -4.01 26.09 -8.75
C PRO A 86 -2.66 25.43 -8.55
N VAL A 87 -2.17 25.33 -7.30
CA VAL A 87 -0.89 24.67 -7.00
C VAL A 87 -0.98 23.17 -7.21
N PHE A 88 -2.06 22.54 -6.75
CA PHE A 88 -2.29 21.11 -6.98
C PHE A 88 -2.37 20.80 -8.48
N ARG A 89 -3.16 21.58 -9.23
CA ARG A 89 -3.30 21.43 -10.69
C ARG A 89 -1.97 21.52 -11.41
N ALA A 90 -1.18 22.58 -11.11
CA ALA A 90 0.11 22.78 -11.73
C ALA A 90 1.09 21.65 -11.40
N LEU A 91 1.15 21.24 -10.13
CA LEU A 91 2.01 20.15 -9.69
C LEU A 91 1.57 18.80 -10.29
N TRP A 92 0.27 18.54 -10.34
CA TRP A 92 -0.26 17.32 -10.94
C TRP A 92 0.07 17.19 -12.43
N ILE A 93 -0.15 18.27 -13.22
CA ILE A 93 0.21 18.29 -14.65
C ILE A 93 1.71 18.07 -14.82
N ALA A 94 2.55 18.83 -14.09
CA ALA A 94 4.00 18.70 -14.16
C ALA A 94 4.46 17.28 -13.78
N THR A 95 3.86 16.67 -12.75
CA THR A 95 4.17 15.31 -12.30
C THR A 95 3.77 14.26 -13.33
N VAL A 96 2.60 14.40 -13.98
CA VAL A 96 2.18 13.48 -15.05
C VAL A 96 3.16 13.54 -16.22
N VAL A 97 3.56 14.74 -16.65
CA VAL A 97 4.54 14.94 -17.72
C VAL A 97 5.90 14.35 -17.32
N SER A 98 6.35 14.58 -16.09
CA SER A 98 7.61 14.02 -15.57
C SER A 98 7.56 12.49 -15.47
N ASN A 99 6.44 11.91 -15.03
CA ASN A 99 6.27 10.47 -15.01
C ASN A 99 6.30 9.85 -16.42
N VAL A 100 5.70 10.51 -17.41
CA VAL A 100 5.82 10.08 -18.83
C VAL A 100 7.30 10.12 -19.25
N GLY A 101 8.03 11.20 -18.95
CA GLY A 101 9.47 11.31 -19.20
C GLY A 101 10.29 10.19 -18.54
N THR A 102 9.95 9.83 -17.30
CA THR A 102 10.61 8.72 -16.58
C THR A 102 10.36 7.38 -17.28
N TRP A 103 9.12 7.07 -17.68
CA TRP A 103 8.82 5.84 -18.42
C TRP A 103 9.50 5.80 -19.81
N MET A 104 9.61 6.96 -20.47
CA MET A 104 10.38 7.06 -21.71
C MET A 104 11.87 6.78 -21.44
N HIS A 105 12.42 7.33 -20.35
CA HIS A 105 13.81 7.10 -19.93
C HIS A 105 14.09 5.60 -19.70
N ASP A 106 13.21 4.89 -19.02
CA ASP A 106 13.35 3.45 -18.73
C ASP A 106 13.43 2.64 -20.02
N VAL A 107 12.61 2.99 -21.03
CA VAL A 107 12.70 2.40 -22.38
C VAL A 107 14.05 2.69 -23.03
N GLY A 108 14.49 3.96 -22.99
CA GLY A 108 15.77 4.36 -23.55
C GLY A 108 16.96 3.66 -22.89
N ALA A 109 16.96 3.55 -21.56
CA ALA A 109 18.02 2.91 -20.79
C ALA A 109 18.07 1.40 -21.07
N GLY A 110 16.93 0.71 -21.04
CA GLY A 110 16.85 -0.70 -21.36
C GLY A 110 17.31 -0.99 -22.79
N TRP A 111 16.85 -0.19 -23.76
CA TRP A 111 17.25 -0.33 -25.16
C TRP A 111 18.73 -0.03 -25.41
N LEU A 112 19.23 1.06 -24.84
CA LEU A 112 20.63 1.46 -24.97
C LEU A 112 21.57 0.39 -24.40
N MET A 113 21.25 -0.22 -23.25
CA MET A 113 22.08 -1.27 -22.68
C MET A 113 22.23 -2.46 -23.62
N THR A 114 21.19 -2.84 -24.38
CA THR A 114 21.30 -3.92 -25.37
C THR A 114 22.23 -3.57 -26.54
N SER A 115 22.53 -2.29 -26.76
CA SER A 115 23.51 -1.82 -27.76
C SER A 115 24.92 -1.71 -27.20
N LEU A 116 25.05 -1.41 -25.91
CA LEU A 116 26.34 -1.23 -25.23
C LEU A 116 26.96 -2.57 -24.83
N SER A 117 26.15 -3.59 -24.55
CA SER A 117 26.64 -4.87 -24.08
C SER A 117 25.77 -6.04 -24.56
N PRO A 118 26.40 -7.15 -25.00
CA PRO A 118 25.71 -8.39 -25.30
C PRO A 118 25.30 -9.18 -24.05
N SER A 119 25.74 -8.77 -22.85
CA SER A 119 25.50 -9.50 -21.60
C SER A 119 24.05 -9.34 -21.12
N PRO A 120 23.26 -10.44 -21.02
CA PRO A 120 21.93 -10.40 -20.45
C PRO A 120 21.90 -9.89 -19.01
N LEU A 121 22.96 -10.17 -18.23
CA LEU A 121 23.08 -9.69 -16.86
C LEU A 121 23.11 -8.15 -16.81
N LEU A 122 23.92 -7.49 -17.67
CA LEU A 122 23.99 -6.03 -17.68
C LEU A 122 22.65 -5.38 -18.09
N VAL A 123 21.93 -5.99 -19.03
CA VAL A 123 20.58 -5.52 -19.39
C VAL A 123 19.61 -5.68 -18.22
N ALA A 124 19.65 -6.81 -17.51
CA ALA A 124 18.83 -7.02 -16.32
C ALA A 124 19.20 -6.10 -15.16
N LEU A 125 20.47 -5.71 -15.05
CA LEU A 125 20.94 -4.76 -14.03
C LEU A 125 20.37 -3.35 -14.22
N VAL A 126 19.91 -2.96 -15.42
CA VAL A 126 19.18 -1.70 -15.61
C VAL A 126 17.90 -1.70 -14.76
N GLN A 127 17.13 -2.79 -14.80
CA GLN A 127 15.94 -2.95 -13.96
C GLN A 127 16.30 -2.98 -12.45
N ALA A 128 17.36 -3.67 -12.10
CA ALA A 128 17.85 -3.69 -10.72
C ALA A 128 18.31 -2.30 -10.26
N ALA A 129 19.00 -1.53 -11.10
CA ALA A 129 19.43 -0.17 -10.80
C ALA A 129 18.25 0.79 -10.56
N THR A 130 17.11 0.58 -11.23
CA THR A 130 15.87 1.33 -11.00
C THR A 130 15.22 0.98 -9.66
N THR A 131 15.19 -0.32 -9.30
CA THR A 131 14.41 -0.81 -8.14
C THR A 131 15.23 -0.88 -6.84
N LEU A 132 16.54 -1.08 -6.92
CA LEU A 132 17.42 -1.20 -5.76
C LEU A 132 17.44 0.04 -4.85
N PRO A 133 17.50 1.28 -5.37
CA PRO A 133 17.42 2.46 -4.51
C PRO A 133 16.12 2.54 -3.72
N MET A 134 14.99 2.19 -4.33
CA MET A 134 13.70 2.14 -3.65
C MET A 134 13.70 1.08 -2.53
N PHE A 135 14.29 -0.10 -2.78
CA PHE A 135 14.47 -1.12 -1.76
C PHE A 135 15.32 -0.62 -0.59
N LEU A 136 16.45 0.05 -0.85
CA LEU A 136 17.37 0.49 0.20
C LEU A 136 16.86 1.73 0.95
N LEU A 137 16.19 2.66 0.25
CA LEU A 137 15.89 3.99 0.76
C LEU A 137 14.41 4.21 1.10
N ALA A 138 13.49 3.29 0.80
CA ALA A 138 12.06 3.50 1.07
C ALA A 138 11.77 3.86 2.54
N LEU A 139 12.39 3.15 3.46
CA LEU A 139 12.22 3.40 4.89
C LEU A 139 12.98 4.65 5.37
N PRO A 140 14.28 4.84 5.07
CA PRO A 140 14.98 6.08 5.38
C PRO A 140 14.33 7.34 4.77
N ALA A 141 13.87 7.25 3.52
CA ALA A 141 13.22 8.38 2.83
C ALA A 141 11.89 8.78 3.50
N GLY A 142 11.10 7.79 3.94
CA GLY A 142 9.87 8.07 4.69
C GLY A 142 10.16 8.85 5.97
N ALA A 143 11.16 8.44 6.72
CA ALA A 143 11.54 9.12 7.96
C ALA A 143 12.15 10.51 7.72
N LEU A 144 12.96 10.66 6.68
CA LEU A 144 13.49 11.97 6.31
C LEU A 144 12.35 12.93 5.92
N ALA A 145 11.28 12.44 5.28
CA ALA A 145 10.10 13.22 4.94
C ALA A 145 9.31 13.76 6.14
N ASP A 146 9.47 13.12 7.31
CA ASP A 146 8.86 13.58 8.56
C ASP A 146 9.74 14.57 9.34
N ILE A 147 11.08 14.50 9.15
CA ILE A 147 12.07 15.32 9.87
C ILE A 147 12.46 16.57 9.07
N ILE A 148 12.66 16.42 7.76
CA ILE A 148 13.14 17.48 6.88
C ILE A 148 11.93 18.20 6.27
N ASP A 149 12.09 19.51 5.97
CA ASP A 149 11.10 20.24 5.19
C ASP A 149 10.81 19.55 3.85
N ARG A 150 9.55 19.15 3.67
CA ARG A 150 9.07 18.36 2.51
C ARG A 150 9.40 19.02 1.18
N ARG A 151 9.25 20.37 1.08
CA ARG A 151 9.58 21.12 -0.12
C ARG A 151 11.06 21.05 -0.43
N LYS A 152 11.94 21.25 0.58
CA LYS A 152 13.40 21.18 0.39
C LYS A 152 13.84 19.77 -0.01
N MET A 153 13.31 18.76 0.65
CA MET A 153 13.61 17.37 0.32
C MET A 153 13.21 17.02 -1.12
N LEU A 154 12.00 17.45 -1.55
CA LEU A 154 11.54 17.23 -2.91
C LEU A 154 12.36 18.00 -3.94
N LEU A 155 12.72 19.26 -3.68
CA LEU A 155 13.62 20.04 -4.54
C LEU A 155 14.96 19.35 -4.71
N THR A 156 15.59 18.88 -3.62
CA THR A 156 16.88 18.17 -3.67
C THR A 156 16.76 16.88 -4.49
N ALA A 157 15.70 16.08 -4.27
CA ALA A 157 15.48 14.86 -5.03
C ALA A 157 15.25 15.12 -6.52
N GLN A 158 14.46 16.14 -6.87
CA GLN A 158 14.20 16.52 -8.28
C GLN A 158 15.45 17.09 -8.96
N LEU A 159 16.27 17.87 -8.25
CA LEU A 159 17.56 18.37 -8.78
C LEU A 159 18.54 17.20 -9.02
N LEU A 160 18.59 16.21 -8.14
CA LEU A 160 19.38 15.00 -8.35
C LEU A 160 18.90 14.24 -9.60
N GLY A 161 17.58 14.08 -9.76
CA GLY A 161 16.98 13.45 -10.95
C GLY A 161 17.28 14.21 -12.24
N LEU A 162 17.14 15.54 -12.22
CA LEU A 162 17.49 16.41 -13.34
C LEU A 162 18.98 16.25 -13.72
N PHE A 163 19.87 16.30 -12.74
CA PHE A 163 21.31 16.14 -12.96
C PHE A 163 21.61 14.77 -13.59
N ALA A 164 21.08 13.69 -13.05
CA ALA A 164 21.31 12.34 -13.57
C ALA A 164 20.78 12.17 -15.00
N ALA A 165 19.56 12.65 -15.29
CA ALA A 165 18.98 12.57 -16.62
C ALA A 165 19.73 13.45 -17.64
N ALA A 166 20.10 14.68 -17.27
CA ALA A 166 20.89 15.57 -18.13
C ALA A 166 22.30 15.04 -18.39
N MET A 167 22.94 14.47 -17.36
CA MET A 167 24.25 13.81 -17.49
C MET A 167 24.18 12.64 -18.48
N LEU A 168 23.18 11.77 -18.35
CA LEU A 168 23.00 10.65 -19.27
C LEU A 168 22.69 11.13 -20.69
N ALA A 169 21.86 12.17 -20.86
CA ALA A 169 21.59 12.77 -22.15
C ALA A 169 22.87 13.29 -22.82
N PHE A 170 23.68 14.04 -22.07
CA PHE A 170 24.94 14.60 -22.55
C PHE A 170 25.94 13.51 -22.94
N LEU A 171 26.21 12.56 -22.04
CA LEU A 171 27.19 11.51 -22.30
C LEU A 171 26.76 10.59 -23.45
N THR A 172 25.44 10.31 -23.59
CA THR A 172 24.91 9.50 -24.67
C THR A 172 25.01 10.24 -26.01
N PHE A 173 24.76 11.56 -26.03
CA PHE A 173 24.86 12.40 -27.23
C PHE A 173 26.28 12.41 -27.79
N TYR A 174 27.30 12.48 -26.93
CA TYR A 174 28.71 12.43 -27.32
C TYR A 174 29.29 11.01 -27.46
N ASN A 175 28.46 9.97 -27.35
CA ASN A 175 28.88 8.56 -27.38
C ASN A 175 29.95 8.19 -26.31
N LEU A 176 29.89 8.86 -25.15
CA LEU A 176 30.78 8.64 -24.01
C LEU A 176 30.17 7.69 -22.94
N VAL A 177 28.93 7.26 -23.15
CA VAL A 177 28.24 6.39 -22.19
C VAL A 177 28.79 4.97 -22.28
N THR A 178 29.15 4.40 -21.11
CA THR A 178 29.49 3.00 -20.95
C THR A 178 28.37 2.26 -20.19
N PRO A 179 28.33 0.92 -20.16
CA PRO A 179 27.36 0.17 -19.37
C PRO A 179 27.34 0.62 -17.90
N GLU A 180 28.50 0.84 -17.29
CA GLU A 180 28.65 1.24 -15.89
C GLU A 180 28.09 2.64 -15.64
N VAL A 181 28.36 3.59 -16.57
CA VAL A 181 27.84 4.95 -16.50
C VAL A 181 26.32 4.96 -16.63
N LEU A 182 25.77 4.15 -17.52
CA LEU A 182 24.32 4.02 -17.66
C LEU A 182 23.68 3.44 -16.41
N LEU A 183 24.26 2.40 -15.80
CA LEU A 183 23.79 1.82 -14.55
C LEU A 183 23.88 2.82 -13.40
N ALA A 184 24.99 3.55 -13.28
CA ALA A 184 25.17 4.55 -12.23
C ALA A 184 24.16 5.71 -12.37
N GLY A 185 23.94 6.21 -13.58
CA GLY A 185 22.95 7.26 -13.84
C GLY A 185 21.51 6.80 -13.56
N THR A 186 21.16 5.56 -13.97
CA THR A 186 19.86 4.95 -13.67
C THR A 186 19.68 4.74 -12.16
N PHE A 187 20.73 4.35 -11.46
CA PHE A 187 20.71 4.20 -10.00
C PHE A 187 20.50 5.56 -9.30
N LEU A 188 21.15 6.63 -9.76
CA LEU A 188 20.92 7.98 -9.25
C LEU A 188 19.49 8.47 -9.47
N LEU A 189 18.89 8.17 -10.63
CA LEU A 189 17.47 8.42 -10.87
C LEU A 189 16.58 7.62 -9.92
N GLY A 190 16.93 6.37 -9.66
CA GLY A 190 16.26 5.54 -8.66
C GLY A 190 16.32 6.13 -7.26
N ILE A 191 17.47 6.73 -6.85
CA ILE A 191 17.60 7.45 -5.57
C ILE A 191 16.67 8.67 -5.56
N ALA A 192 16.65 9.46 -6.62
CA ALA A 192 15.76 10.61 -6.73
C ALA A 192 14.28 10.21 -6.61
N ALA A 193 13.88 9.13 -7.26
CA ALA A 193 12.53 8.57 -7.17
C ALA A 193 12.20 8.08 -5.74
N ALA A 194 13.13 7.36 -5.10
CA ALA A 194 12.96 6.83 -3.74
C ALA A 194 12.79 7.95 -2.70
N LEU A 195 13.53 9.04 -2.83
CA LEU A 195 13.40 10.22 -1.96
C LEU A 195 12.13 11.01 -2.24
N SER A 196 11.69 11.07 -3.50
CA SER A 196 10.50 11.84 -3.92
C SER A 196 9.18 11.18 -3.50
N ALA A 197 9.08 9.86 -3.60
CA ALA A 197 7.82 9.12 -3.46
C ALA A 197 7.06 9.38 -2.14
N PRO A 198 7.67 9.27 -0.94
CA PRO A 198 6.98 9.53 0.32
C PRO A 198 6.58 11.00 0.47
N VAL A 199 7.41 11.91 -0.04
CA VAL A 199 7.16 13.36 0.05
C VAL A 199 5.98 13.77 -0.83
N PHE A 200 5.88 13.25 -2.05
CA PHE A 200 4.72 13.50 -2.92
C PHE A 200 3.41 13.06 -2.28
N GLN A 201 3.40 11.88 -1.62
CA GLN A 201 2.22 11.42 -0.92
C GLN A 201 1.85 12.31 0.27
N ALA A 202 2.86 12.83 0.98
CA ALA A 202 2.67 13.67 2.15
C ALA A 202 2.27 15.14 1.81
N ILE A 203 2.60 15.62 0.60
CA ILE A 203 2.27 16.99 0.17
C ILE A 203 0.82 17.11 -0.31
N VAL A 204 0.24 16.07 -0.92
CA VAL A 204 -1.13 16.13 -1.48
C VAL A 204 -2.16 16.68 -0.50
N PRO A 205 -2.22 16.22 0.78
CA PRO A 205 -3.14 16.77 1.77
C PRO A 205 -2.87 18.24 2.15
N GLU A 206 -1.68 18.79 1.84
CA GLU A 206 -1.35 20.19 2.08
C GLU A 206 -1.80 21.11 0.93
N LEU A 207 -2.15 20.54 -0.23
CA LEU A 207 -2.46 21.26 -1.46
C LEU A 207 -3.96 21.37 -1.76
N VAL A 208 -4.78 20.57 -1.11
CA VAL A 208 -6.24 20.50 -1.31
C VAL A 208 -6.97 20.44 0.02
N ASP A 209 -8.21 20.85 0.04
CA ASP A 209 -9.06 20.71 1.22
C ASP A 209 -9.40 19.25 1.53
N LYS A 210 -9.76 18.95 2.78
CA LYS A 210 -10.10 17.59 3.23
C LYS A 210 -11.19 16.94 2.41
N GLN A 211 -12.16 17.71 1.91
CA GLN A 211 -13.27 17.22 1.08
C GLN A 211 -12.80 16.80 -0.32
N ALA A 212 -11.85 17.52 -0.94
CA ALA A 212 -11.30 17.21 -2.25
C ALA A 212 -10.16 16.16 -2.21
N LEU A 213 -9.69 15.77 -1.03
CA LEU A 213 -8.54 14.87 -0.85
C LEU A 213 -8.76 13.47 -1.48
N PRO A 214 -9.93 12.80 -1.32
CA PRO A 214 -10.16 11.50 -1.97
C PRO A 214 -10.03 11.57 -3.50
N ASP A 215 -10.57 12.62 -4.10
CA ASP A 215 -10.52 12.84 -5.55
C ASP A 215 -9.11 13.21 -6.02
N ALA A 216 -8.34 13.97 -5.22
CA ALA A 216 -6.95 14.28 -5.49
C ALA A 216 -6.08 13.01 -5.50
N ILE A 217 -6.29 12.10 -4.55
CA ILE A 217 -5.60 10.80 -4.50
C ILE A 217 -5.98 9.94 -5.71
N ALA A 218 -7.27 9.91 -6.08
CA ALA A 218 -7.74 9.19 -7.26
C ALA A 218 -7.11 9.75 -8.55
N LEU A 219 -7.03 11.07 -8.67
CA LEU A 219 -6.43 11.76 -9.81
C LEU A 219 -4.93 11.50 -9.92
N ASN A 220 -4.19 11.47 -8.80
CA ASN A 220 -2.78 11.08 -8.80
C ASN A 220 -2.59 9.65 -9.28
N SER A 221 -3.42 8.71 -8.81
CA SER A 221 -3.38 7.33 -9.27
C SER A 221 -3.67 7.21 -10.77
N LEU A 222 -4.61 8.00 -11.27
CA LEU A 222 -4.93 8.09 -12.69
C LEU A 222 -3.72 8.61 -13.49
N GLY A 223 -3.06 9.68 -13.03
CA GLY A 223 -1.87 10.24 -13.66
C GLY A 223 -0.74 9.22 -13.80
N VAL A 224 -0.43 8.47 -12.74
CA VAL A 224 0.58 7.40 -12.76
C VAL A 224 0.21 6.31 -13.79
N ASN A 225 -1.06 5.89 -13.86
CA ASN A 225 -1.48 4.85 -14.80
C ASN A 225 -1.47 5.33 -16.25
N ILE A 226 -1.86 6.57 -16.52
CA ILE A 226 -1.76 7.19 -17.86
C ILE A 226 -0.30 7.24 -18.29
N SER A 227 0.60 7.71 -17.42
CA SER A 227 2.04 7.80 -17.72
C SER A 227 2.64 6.43 -18.03
N ARG A 228 2.25 5.40 -17.28
CA ARG A 228 2.69 4.00 -17.50
C ARG A 228 2.20 3.44 -18.84
N ALA A 229 0.98 3.80 -19.28
CA ALA A 229 0.42 3.30 -20.52
C ALA A 229 1.01 3.99 -21.75
N ILE A 230 1.23 5.30 -21.68
CA ILE A 230 1.63 6.13 -22.83
C ILE A 230 3.15 6.29 -22.91
N GLY A 231 3.83 6.45 -21.76
CA GLY A 231 5.26 6.77 -21.68
C GLY A 231 6.15 5.81 -22.47
N PRO A 232 6.03 4.48 -22.28
CA PRO A 232 6.88 3.54 -23.00
C PRO A 232 6.71 3.59 -24.52
N ALA A 233 5.47 3.70 -25.02
CA ALA A 233 5.21 3.80 -26.45
C ALA A 233 5.83 5.07 -27.05
N LEU A 234 5.65 6.23 -26.39
CA LEU A 234 6.29 7.49 -26.78
C LEU A 234 7.82 7.36 -26.71
N GLY A 235 8.36 6.73 -25.66
CA GLY A 235 9.79 6.50 -25.50
C GLY A 235 10.38 5.71 -26.69
N GLY A 236 9.74 4.62 -27.07
CA GLY A 236 10.16 3.81 -28.21
C GLY A 236 10.16 4.59 -29.52
N VAL A 237 9.11 5.38 -29.78
CA VAL A 237 9.00 6.23 -30.97
C VAL A 237 10.11 7.30 -30.96
N VAL A 238 10.35 7.97 -29.85
CA VAL A 238 11.39 9.00 -29.75
C VAL A 238 12.78 8.38 -29.92
N VAL A 239 13.04 7.20 -29.34
CA VAL A 239 14.31 6.49 -29.56
C VAL A 239 14.51 6.15 -31.03
N ALA A 240 13.46 5.70 -31.73
CA ALA A 240 13.54 5.35 -33.14
C ALA A 240 13.79 6.57 -34.05
N LEU A 241 13.16 7.71 -33.73
CA LEU A 241 13.24 8.93 -34.57
C LEU A 241 14.44 9.82 -34.24
N ALA A 242 14.82 9.94 -32.97
CA ALA A 242 15.80 10.90 -32.49
C ALA A 242 16.92 10.29 -31.61
N GLY A 243 16.88 8.97 -31.41
CA GLY A 243 17.86 8.25 -30.60
C GLY A 243 17.63 8.35 -29.09
N THR A 244 18.41 7.58 -28.34
CA THR A 244 18.35 7.53 -26.88
C THR A 244 18.73 8.83 -26.18
N PRO A 245 19.66 9.68 -26.70
CA PRO A 245 19.95 10.97 -26.08
C PRO A 245 18.73 11.87 -25.96
N ALA A 246 17.85 11.86 -26.97
CA ALA A 246 16.62 12.67 -26.98
C ALA A 246 15.66 12.29 -25.86
N VAL A 247 15.52 11.00 -25.58
CA VAL A 247 14.65 10.50 -24.50
C VAL A 247 15.17 10.95 -23.12
N PHE A 248 16.49 10.87 -22.90
CA PHE A 248 17.10 11.33 -21.66
C PHE A 248 16.98 12.85 -21.50
N ALA A 249 17.15 13.60 -22.58
CA ALA A 249 16.96 15.06 -22.58
C ALA A 249 15.50 15.45 -22.30
N LEU A 250 14.52 14.75 -22.90
CA LEU A 250 13.11 14.99 -22.63
C LEU A 250 12.72 14.66 -21.19
N ASN A 251 13.30 13.60 -20.61
CA ASN A 251 13.11 13.31 -19.19
C ASN A 251 13.69 14.44 -18.33
N ALA A 252 14.91 14.90 -18.59
CA ALA A 252 15.50 16.03 -17.88
C ALA A 252 14.61 17.29 -17.98
N LEU A 253 14.13 17.61 -19.18
CA LEU A 253 13.24 18.75 -19.42
C LEU A 253 11.91 18.62 -18.67
N SER A 254 11.35 17.43 -18.60
CA SER A 254 10.08 17.17 -17.90
C SER A 254 10.18 17.47 -16.39
N VAL A 255 11.33 17.20 -15.77
CA VAL A 255 11.59 17.49 -14.35
C VAL A 255 11.62 19.00 -14.07
N VAL A 256 12.05 19.82 -15.05
CA VAL A 256 12.08 21.29 -14.90
C VAL A 256 10.70 21.85 -14.60
N GLY A 257 9.64 21.27 -15.18
CA GLY A 257 8.26 21.66 -14.88
C GLY A 257 7.89 21.46 -13.40
N VAL A 258 8.28 20.33 -12.82
CA VAL A 258 8.06 20.04 -11.39
C VAL A 258 8.86 21.03 -10.52
N LEU A 259 10.13 21.27 -10.86
CA LEU A 259 10.98 22.23 -10.15
C LEU A 259 10.39 23.63 -10.19
N ALA A 260 9.91 24.11 -11.35
CA ALA A 260 9.30 25.42 -11.48
C ALA A 260 8.10 25.61 -10.55
N VAL A 261 7.23 24.61 -10.44
CA VAL A 261 6.10 24.65 -9.51
C VAL A 261 6.59 24.66 -8.06
N LEU A 262 7.55 23.81 -7.70
CA LEU A 262 8.08 23.75 -6.34
C LEU A 262 8.82 25.02 -5.92
N PHE A 263 9.50 25.73 -6.84
CA PHE A 263 10.16 27.00 -6.55
C PHE A 263 9.15 28.11 -6.28
N THR A 264 8.01 28.11 -6.97
CA THR A 264 6.96 29.13 -6.79
C THR A 264 6.06 28.84 -5.60
N TRP A 265 5.93 27.57 -5.20
CA TRP A 265 5.07 27.18 -4.08
C TRP A 265 5.68 27.56 -2.74
N LYS A 266 4.93 28.34 -1.95
CA LYS A 266 5.26 28.67 -0.57
C LYS A 266 4.46 27.73 0.34
N ARG A 267 5.14 26.87 1.08
CA ARG A 267 4.51 25.97 2.03
C ARG A 267 3.96 26.75 3.23
N PRO A 268 2.70 26.57 3.64
CA PRO A 268 2.21 27.08 4.92
C PRO A 268 3.00 26.45 6.08
N GLU A 269 3.32 27.21 7.11
CA GLU A 269 3.97 26.66 8.30
C GLU A 269 3.01 25.72 9.02
N ALA A 270 3.36 24.45 9.10
CA ALA A 270 2.57 23.45 9.83
C ALA A 270 2.89 23.56 11.33
N VAL A 271 1.90 23.87 12.14
CA VAL A 271 1.99 23.81 13.60
C VAL A 271 1.92 22.34 14.00
N HIS A 272 3.03 21.77 14.44
CA HIS A 272 3.08 20.41 14.98
C HIS A 272 2.78 20.45 16.49
N ASN A 273 1.68 19.84 16.91
CA ASN A 273 1.24 19.83 18.31
C ASN A 273 1.84 18.70 19.15
N LEU A 274 2.57 17.74 18.55
CA LEU A 274 3.16 16.61 19.27
C LEU A 274 4.61 16.36 18.82
N PRO A 275 5.50 15.94 19.73
CA PRO A 275 6.85 15.55 19.36
C PRO A 275 6.81 14.36 18.40
N PRO A 276 7.64 14.36 17.33
CA PRO A 276 7.69 13.25 16.37
C PRO A 276 8.14 11.96 17.06
N GLU A 277 7.55 10.83 16.68
CA GLU A 277 8.05 9.52 17.13
C GLU A 277 9.50 9.33 16.69
N HIS A 278 10.33 8.76 17.57
CA HIS A 278 11.70 8.42 17.21
C HIS A 278 11.72 7.46 16.02
N PHE A 279 12.48 7.82 14.99
CA PHE A 279 12.61 7.09 13.73
C PHE A 279 12.77 5.58 13.88
N PHE A 280 13.75 5.16 14.72
CA PHE A 280 14.01 3.74 14.96
C PHE A 280 12.85 3.03 15.68
N GLY A 281 12.14 3.73 16.55
CA GLY A 281 10.93 3.21 17.21
C GLY A 281 9.82 2.89 16.20
N ALA A 282 9.57 3.82 15.29
CA ALA A 282 8.58 3.68 14.23
C ALA A 282 8.92 2.51 13.28
N LEU A 283 10.18 2.39 12.89
CA LEU A 283 10.68 1.31 12.03
C LEU A 283 10.55 -0.06 12.72
N LYS A 284 10.96 -0.13 13.99
CA LYS A 284 10.86 -1.33 14.83
C LYS A 284 9.40 -1.79 14.99
N ALA A 285 8.47 -0.84 15.20
CA ALA A 285 7.05 -1.14 15.29
C ALA A 285 6.47 -1.72 13.98
N GLY A 286 6.81 -1.15 12.83
CA GLY A 286 6.42 -1.66 11.52
C GLY A 286 6.96 -3.06 11.24
N TYR A 287 8.25 -3.29 11.50
CA TYR A 287 8.89 -4.61 11.35
C TYR A 287 8.27 -5.64 12.30
N ARG A 288 8.09 -5.28 13.58
CA ARG A 288 7.48 -6.13 14.59
C ARG A 288 6.05 -6.53 14.18
N TYR A 289 5.25 -5.56 13.75
CA TYR A 289 3.91 -5.81 13.24
C TYR A 289 3.92 -6.82 12.09
N THR A 290 4.74 -6.58 11.06
CA THR A 290 4.78 -7.45 9.87
C THR A 290 5.29 -8.86 10.19
N ARG A 291 6.19 -9.00 11.16
CA ARG A 291 6.71 -10.29 11.61
C ARG A 291 5.68 -11.10 12.39
N HIS A 292 4.87 -10.44 13.23
CA HIS A 292 3.93 -11.11 14.15
C HIS A 292 2.47 -11.05 13.67
N SER A 293 2.16 -10.38 12.56
CA SER A 293 0.84 -10.43 11.91
C SER A 293 0.78 -11.58 10.90
N PRO A 294 -0.01 -12.66 11.14
CA PRO A 294 -0.14 -13.77 10.19
C PRO A 294 -0.65 -13.30 8.82
N ALA A 295 -1.63 -12.40 8.80
CA ALA A 295 -2.21 -11.84 7.59
C ALA A 295 -1.16 -11.10 6.74
N MET A 296 -0.34 -10.25 7.37
CA MET A 296 0.69 -9.50 6.65
C MET A 296 1.82 -10.40 6.16
N ARG A 297 2.24 -11.40 6.95
CA ARG A 297 3.23 -12.40 6.52
C ARG A 297 2.78 -13.16 5.27
N LEU A 298 1.50 -13.55 5.20
CA LEU A 298 0.93 -14.19 4.02
C LEU A 298 1.03 -13.30 2.78
N VAL A 299 0.73 -12.02 2.91
CA VAL A 299 0.86 -11.04 1.82
C VAL A 299 2.31 -10.95 1.36
N LEU A 300 3.28 -10.85 2.29
CA LEU A 300 4.70 -10.74 1.96
C LEU A 300 5.24 -12.00 1.28
N VAL A 301 4.89 -13.21 1.77
CA VAL A 301 5.28 -14.48 1.15
C VAL A 301 4.74 -14.58 -0.27
N ARG A 302 3.49 -14.18 -0.50
CA ARG A 302 2.90 -14.18 -1.84
C ARG A 302 3.50 -13.13 -2.76
N ALA A 303 3.89 -11.96 -2.21
CA ALA A 303 4.61 -10.94 -2.95
C ALA A 303 5.96 -11.47 -3.46
N VAL A 304 6.76 -12.09 -2.59
CA VAL A 304 8.03 -12.72 -2.99
C VAL A 304 7.78 -13.83 -4.02
N GLY A 305 6.82 -14.74 -3.75
CA GLY A 305 6.48 -15.87 -4.63
C GLY A 305 5.98 -15.47 -6.02
N PHE A 306 5.52 -14.24 -6.20
CA PHE A 306 5.17 -13.71 -7.53
C PHE A 306 6.28 -12.85 -8.13
N PHE A 307 6.73 -11.81 -7.42
CA PHE A 307 7.57 -10.77 -8.01
C PHE A 307 9.00 -11.22 -8.32
N VAL A 308 9.57 -12.18 -7.59
CA VAL A 308 10.88 -12.75 -7.92
C VAL A 308 10.85 -13.38 -9.30
N PHE A 309 9.83 -14.18 -9.61
CA PHE A 309 9.72 -14.82 -10.92
C PHE A 309 9.24 -13.84 -12.00
N ALA A 310 8.30 -12.96 -11.66
CA ALA A 310 7.75 -12.00 -12.61
C ALA A 310 8.78 -10.96 -13.08
N SER A 311 9.83 -10.70 -12.30
CA SER A 311 10.94 -9.81 -12.69
C SER A 311 11.71 -10.30 -13.93
N ALA A 312 11.66 -11.60 -14.24
CA ALA A 312 12.29 -12.16 -15.43
C ALA A 312 11.79 -11.51 -16.72
N LEU A 313 10.47 -11.32 -16.84
CA LEU A 313 9.88 -10.67 -18.01
C LEU A 313 10.34 -9.21 -18.13
N TRP A 314 10.27 -8.44 -17.04
CA TRP A 314 10.68 -7.03 -17.03
C TRP A 314 12.16 -6.86 -17.39
N ALA A 315 13.03 -7.69 -16.81
CA ALA A 315 14.47 -7.61 -17.01
C ALA A 315 14.91 -8.07 -18.41
N MET A 316 14.21 -9.06 -18.97
CA MET A 316 14.60 -9.66 -20.27
C MET A 316 13.87 -9.06 -21.47
N LEU A 317 12.83 -8.25 -21.28
CA LEU A 317 11.99 -7.73 -22.36
C LEU A 317 12.75 -6.95 -23.44
N PRO A 318 13.78 -6.12 -23.13
CA PRO A 318 14.59 -5.46 -24.15
C PRO A 318 15.34 -6.47 -25.04
N LEU A 319 15.86 -7.55 -24.45
CA LEU A 319 16.56 -8.61 -25.17
C LEU A 319 15.62 -9.45 -26.04
N ILE A 320 14.42 -9.76 -25.51
CA ILE A 320 13.37 -10.46 -26.25
C ILE A 320 12.98 -9.64 -27.48
N ALA A 321 12.75 -8.34 -27.31
CA ALA A 321 12.39 -7.45 -28.41
C ALA A 321 13.48 -7.42 -29.49
N ARG A 322 14.74 -7.20 -29.09
CA ARG A 322 15.85 -6.99 -30.02
C ARG A 322 16.34 -8.29 -30.67
N HIS A 323 16.65 -9.30 -29.86
CA HIS A 323 17.29 -10.52 -30.34
C HIS A 323 16.30 -11.66 -30.61
N GLY A 324 15.20 -11.72 -29.85
CA GLY A 324 14.18 -12.76 -30.03
C GLY A 324 13.20 -12.47 -31.16
N LEU A 325 12.75 -11.21 -31.25
CA LEU A 325 11.73 -10.78 -32.20
C LEU A 325 12.27 -9.92 -33.36
N GLY A 326 13.55 -9.55 -33.34
CA GLY A 326 14.18 -8.71 -34.37
C GLY A 326 13.58 -7.31 -34.48
N LEU A 327 13.00 -6.78 -33.38
CA LEU A 327 12.36 -5.47 -33.35
C LEU A 327 13.38 -4.37 -33.16
N ASP A 328 13.01 -3.18 -33.60
CA ASP A 328 13.68 -1.92 -33.28
C ASP A 328 13.18 -1.32 -31.95
N ALA A 329 13.66 -0.12 -31.62
CA ALA A 329 13.28 0.57 -30.41
C ALA A 329 11.78 0.94 -30.38
N ALA A 330 11.17 1.25 -31.53
CA ALA A 330 9.74 1.52 -31.62
C ALA A 330 8.94 0.26 -31.33
N GLY A 331 9.34 -0.89 -31.89
CA GLY A 331 8.74 -2.19 -31.60
C GLY A 331 8.81 -2.56 -30.11
N TYR A 332 9.97 -2.32 -29.47
CA TYR A 332 10.09 -2.50 -28.02
C TYR A 332 9.14 -1.59 -27.23
N GLY A 333 9.04 -0.32 -27.60
CA GLY A 333 8.10 0.61 -27.01
C GLY A 333 6.63 0.18 -27.19
N VAL A 334 6.27 -0.35 -28.37
CA VAL A 334 4.93 -0.92 -28.63
C VAL A 334 4.66 -2.12 -27.73
N LEU A 335 5.61 -3.04 -27.54
CA LEU A 335 5.44 -4.16 -26.61
C LEU A 335 5.15 -3.71 -25.18
N LEU A 336 5.91 -2.71 -24.68
CA LEU A 336 5.63 -2.11 -23.36
C LEU A 336 4.28 -1.38 -23.34
N GLY A 337 3.90 -0.73 -24.44
CA GLY A 337 2.58 -0.13 -24.62
C GLY A 337 1.46 -1.17 -24.54
N CYS A 338 1.64 -2.35 -25.16
CA CYS A 338 0.72 -3.49 -25.04
C CYS A 338 0.58 -3.94 -23.58
N MET A 339 1.70 -4.03 -22.85
CA MET A 339 1.69 -4.37 -21.42
C MET A 339 0.91 -3.33 -20.60
N GLY A 340 1.13 -2.03 -20.87
CA GLY A 340 0.40 -0.93 -20.24
C GLY A 340 -1.09 -0.97 -20.56
N ALA A 341 -1.47 -1.18 -21.80
CA ALA A 341 -2.86 -1.30 -22.25
C ALA A 341 -3.56 -2.50 -21.58
N GLY A 342 -2.86 -3.65 -21.47
CA GLY A 342 -3.33 -4.82 -20.73
C GLY A 342 -3.57 -4.50 -19.25
N ALA A 343 -2.66 -3.75 -18.61
CA ALA A 343 -2.81 -3.33 -17.23
C ALA A 343 -4.01 -2.38 -17.04
N VAL A 344 -4.25 -1.43 -17.96
CA VAL A 344 -5.42 -0.54 -17.91
C VAL A 344 -6.71 -1.32 -18.04
N LEU A 345 -6.81 -2.21 -19.05
CA LEU A 345 -7.99 -3.07 -19.21
C LEU A 345 -8.19 -3.96 -17.97
N GLY A 346 -7.10 -4.53 -17.45
CA GLY A 346 -7.13 -5.34 -16.23
C GLY A 346 -7.68 -4.57 -15.03
N ALA A 347 -7.28 -3.32 -14.85
CA ALA A 347 -7.80 -2.46 -13.77
C ALA A 347 -9.30 -2.21 -13.90
N ILE A 348 -9.80 -1.98 -15.13
CA ILE A 348 -11.23 -1.79 -15.41
C ILE A 348 -12.02 -3.08 -15.13
N LEU A 349 -11.54 -4.21 -15.62
CA LEU A 349 -12.17 -5.51 -15.43
C LEU A 349 -12.18 -5.94 -13.96
N LEU A 350 -11.10 -5.66 -13.24
CA LEU A 350 -10.92 -6.03 -11.84
C LEU A 350 -12.01 -5.43 -10.94
N LYS A 351 -12.47 -4.21 -11.23
CA LYS A 351 -13.60 -3.58 -10.51
C LYS A 351 -14.89 -4.41 -10.61
N ARG A 352 -15.14 -5.07 -11.75
CA ARG A 352 -16.29 -5.96 -11.94
C ARG A 352 -16.05 -7.34 -11.38
N LEU A 353 -14.86 -7.93 -11.64
CA LEU A 353 -14.52 -9.27 -11.18
C LEU A 353 -14.54 -9.41 -9.66
N ARG A 354 -14.09 -8.41 -8.92
CA ARG A 354 -14.08 -8.43 -7.44
C ARG A 354 -15.45 -8.57 -6.79
N LYS A 355 -16.52 -8.26 -7.52
CA LYS A 355 -17.88 -8.48 -7.02
C LYS A 355 -18.34 -9.93 -7.12
N ALA A 356 -17.72 -10.71 -8.02
CA ALA A 356 -18.13 -12.07 -8.33
C ALA A 356 -17.09 -13.12 -7.92
N VAL A 357 -15.82 -12.72 -7.80
CA VAL A 357 -14.70 -13.65 -7.64
C VAL A 357 -13.80 -13.21 -6.49
N SER A 358 -13.34 -14.17 -5.69
CA SER A 358 -12.48 -13.90 -4.53
C SER A 358 -11.11 -13.35 -4.92
N ALA A 359 -10.49 -12.56 -4.05
CA ALA A 359 -9.13 -12.05 -4.25
C ALA A 359 -8.10 -13.18 -4.43
N ASN A 360 -8.31 -14.32 -3.80
CA ASN A 360 -7.47 -15.50 -3.95
C ASN A 360 -7.54 -16.07 -5.36
N THR A 361 -8.74 -16.23 -5.91
CA THR A 361 -8.95 -16.73 -7.27
C THR A 361 -8.38 -15.77 -8.30
N ILE A 362 -8.60 -14.46 -8.13
CA ILE A 362 -8.05 -13.43 -9.02
C ILE A 362 -6.52 -13.50 -9.03
N SER A 363 -5.88 -13.57 -7.86
CA SER A 363 -4.42 -13.62 -7.77
C SER A 363 -3.84 -14.94 -8.25
N ALA A 364 -4.52 -16.08 -8.06
CA ALA A 364 -4.11 -17.37 -8.61
C ALA A 364 -4.22 -17.38 -10.15
N ALA A 365 -5.33 -16.87 -10.69
CA ALA A 365 -5.51 -16.72 -12.13
C ALA A 365 -4.47 -15.76 -12.74
N ALA A 366 -4.17 -14.64 -12.08
CA ALA A 366 -3.12 -13.72 -12.49
C ALA A 366 -1.74 -14.39 -12.49
N THR A 367 -1.41 -15.18 -11.46
CA THR A 367 -0.16 -15.92 -11.39
C THR A 367 -0.03 -16.92 -12.55
N LEU A 368 -1.08 -17.70 -12.82
CA LEU A 368 -1.11 -18.66 -13.91
C LEU A 368 -1.00 -17.96 -15.29
N LEU A 369 -1.78 -16.90 -15.49
CA LEU A 369 -1.78 -16.16 -16.76
C LEU A 369 -0.41 -15.51 -17.03
N TYR A 370 0.27 -15.01 -15.99
CA TYR A 370 1.61 -14.44 -16.11
C TYR A 370 2.66 -15.51 -16.41
N ALA A 371 2.57 -16.70 -15.79
CA ALA A 371 3.42 -17.85 -16.10
C ALA A 371 3.27 -18.29 -17.55
N LEU A 372 2.01 -18.40 -18.04
CA LEU A 372 1.73 -18.75 -19.44
C LEU A 372 2.25 -17.68 -20.41
N ALA A 373 2.20 -16.40 -20.03
CA ALA A 373 2.78 -15.34 -20.83
C ALA A 373 4.30 -15.44 -20.92
N MET A 374 5.01 -15.74 -19.82
CA MET A 374 6.47 -15.98 -19.86
C MET A 374 6.82 -17.21 -20.70
N LEU A 375 6.06 -18.30 -20.56
CA LEU A 375 6.20 -19.50 -21.39
C LEU A 375 5.98 -19.18 -22.88
N GLY A 376 4.92 -18.44 -23.20
CA GLY A 376 4.62 -18.00 -24.55
C GLY A 376 5.75 -17.19 -25.17
N LEU A 377 6.30 -16.21 -24.44
CA LEU A 377 7.41 -15.36 -24.90
C LEU A 377 8.73 -16.13 -25.07
N ALA A 378 8.94 -17.20 -24.33
CA ALA A 378 10.10 -18.05 -24.51
C ALA A 378 10.06 -18.86 -25.82
N LEU A 379 8.87 -19.09 -26.40
CA LEU A 379 8.62 -19.94 -27.55
C LEU A 379 8.21 -19.19 -28.82
N VAL A 380 7.71 -17.95 -28.68
CA VAL A 380 7.15 -17.17 -29.79
C VAL A 380 8.22 -16.27 -30.40
N SER A 381 8.35 -16.36 -31.75
CA SER A 381 9.19 -15.46 -32.57
C SER A 381 8.38 -14.46 -33.42
N ASN A 382 7.05 -14.55 -33.41
CA ASN A 382 6.20 -13.62 -34.13
C ASN A 382 5.86 -12.39 -33.28
N PRO A 383 6.21 -11.15 -33.74
CA PRO A 383 5.99 -9.92 -32.96
C PRO A 383 4.52 -9.67 -32.60
N TRP A 384 3.58 -9.99 -33.47
CA TRP A 384 2.15 -9.77 -33.24
C TRP A 384 1.61 -10.68 -32.13
N ILE A 385 2.01 -11.94 -32.14
CA ILE A 385 1.64 -12.89 -31.09
C ILE A 385 2.30 -12.47 -29.77
N ALA A 386 3.58 -12.05 -29.80
CA ALA A 386 4.27 -11.53 -28.63
C ALA A 386 3.55 -10.31 -28.03
N GLY A 387 3.04 -9.39 -28.86
CA GLY A 387 2.23 -8.25 -28.43
C GLY A 387 0.98 -8.68 -27.65
N VAL A 388 0.23 -9.68 -28.15
CA VAL A 388 -0.94 -10.25 -27.47
C VAL A 388 -0.54 -10.91 -26.15
N VAL A 389 0.55 -11.67 -26.14
CA VAL A 389 1.06 -12.34 -24.93
C VAL A 389 1.48 -11.31 -23.87
N ILE A 390 2.18 -10.26 -24.26
CA ILE A 390 2.59 -9.18 -23.35
C ILE A 390 1.37 -8.37 -22.84
N PHE A 391 0.36 -8.17 -23.68
CA PHE A 391 -0.90 -7.56 -23.23
C PHE A 391 -1.57 -8.40 -22.13
N THR A 392 -1.60 -9.74 -22.28
CA THR A 392 -2.14 -10.63 -21.23
C THR A 392 -1.28 -10.63 -19.98
N ALA A 393 0.06 -10.50 -20.12
CA ALA A 393 0.96 -10.32 -18.98
C ALA A 393 0.66 -9.01 -18.21
N GLY A 394 0.36 -7.92 -18.91
CA GLY A 394 -0.04 -6.65 -18.31
C GLY A 394 -1.35 -6.76 -17.51
N LEU A 395 -2.34 -7.46 -18.05
CA LEU A 395 -3.59 -7.75 -17.35
C LEU A 395 -3.37 -8.57 -16.08
N ALA A 396 -2.53 -9.60 -16.16
CA ALA A 396 -2.15 -10.45 -15.02
C ALA A 396 -1.37 -9.65 -13.95
N TRP A 397 -0.42 -8.83 -14.39
CA TRP A 397 0.39 -7.98 -13.51
C TRP A 397 -0.45 -7.08 -12.62
N ILE A 398 -1.39 -6.32 -13.20
CA ILE A 398 -2.24 -5.41 -12.43
C ILE A 398 -3.20 -6.17 -11.52
N GLY A 399 -3.68 -7.34 -11.95
CA GLY A 399 -4.51 -8.22 -11.15
C GLY A 399 -3.82 -8.64 -9.86
N MET A 400 -2.55 -9.07 -9.96
CA MET A 400 -1.75 -9.47 -8.80
C MET A 400 -1.35 -8.28 -7.94
N LEU A 401 -0.77 -7.24 -8.54
CA LEU A 401 -0.31 -6.05 -7.84
C LEU A 401 -1.44 -5.42 -7.00
N THR A 402 -2.62 -5.26 -7.60
CA THR A 402 -3.77 -4.66 -6.91
C THR A 402 -4.33 -5.58 -5.82
N SER A 403 -4.35 -6.90 -6.04
CA SER A 403 -4.82 -7.86 -5.05
C SER A 403 -3.93 -7.87 -3.81
N LEU A 404 -2.61 -7.89 -3.99
CA LEU A 404 -1.66 -7.83 -2.89
C LEU A 404 -1.67 -6.49 -2.16
N ASN A 405 -1.77 -5.39 -2.91
CA ASN A 405 -1.81 -4.04 -2.31
C ASN A 405 -3.05 -3.87 -1.43
N VAL A 406 -4.23 -4.29 -1.92
CA VAL A 406 -5.46 -4.25 -1.12
C VAL A 406 -5.37 -5.19 0.08
N ALA A 407 -4.85 -6.41 -0.09
CA ALA A 407 -4.67 -7.34 1.02
C ALA A 407 -3.72 -6.78 2.09
N ALA A 408 -2.61 -6.12 1.69
CA ALA A 408 -1.70 -5.45 2.62
C ALA A 408 -2.37 -4.32 3.40
N GLN A 409 -3.22 -3.52 2.71
CA GLN A 409 -3.97 -2.44 3.35
C GLN A 409 -5.02 -2.97 4.34
N MET A 410 -5.72 -4.05 3.99
CA MET A 410 -6.73 -4.69 4.85
C MET A 410 -6.09 -5.44 6.03
N ALA A 411 -4.89 -5.97 5.85
CA ALA A 411 -4.14 -6.64 6.91
C ALA A 411 -3.49 -5.68 7.92
N SER A 412 -3.67 -4.36 7.79
CA SER A 412 -2.93 -3.36 8.57
C SER A 412 -3.87 -2.39 9.27
N PRO A 413 -3.92 -2.36 10.63
CA PRO A 413 -4.68 -1.37 11.38
C PRO A 413 -4.12 0.05 11.20
N GLY A 414 -4.96 1.05 11.44
CA GLY A 414 -4.65 2.46 11.16
C GLY A 414 -3.32 2.96 11.72
N TRP A 415 -2.99 2.57 12.96
CA TRP A 415 -1.80 3.03 13.69
C TRP A 415 -0.46 2.59 13.07
N VAL A 416 -0.43 1.48 12.31
CA VAL A 416 0.80 0.93 11.69
C VAL A 416 0.72 0.85 10.17
N LYS A 417 -0.42 1.22 9.58
CA LYS A 417 -0.73 1.01 8.16
C LYS A 417 0.36 1.54 7.22
N ALA A 418 0.81 2.77 7.40
CA ALA A 418 1.85 3.35 6.56
C ALA A 418 3.18 2.57 6.63
N ARG A 419 3.56 2.13 7.83
CA ARG A 419 4.80 1.37 8.09
C ARG A 419 4.72 -0.06 7.52
N ALA A 420 3.58 -0.73 7.69
CA ALA A 420 3.36 -2.05 7.14
C ALA A 420 3.36 -2.03 5.60
N LEU A 421 2.75 -1.02 4.99
CA LEU A 421 2.80 -0.82 3.54
C LEU A 421 4.22 -0.48 3.03
N ALA A 422 5.01 0.26 3.82
CA ALA A 422 6.41 0.51 3.49
C ALA A 422 7.23 -0.79 3.48
N VAL A 423 7.01 -1.69 4.45
CA VAL A 423 7.65 -3.02 4.45
C VAL A 423 7.17 -3.87 3.25
N TYR A 424 5.89 -3.81 2.90
CA TYR A 424 5.37 -4.47 1.68
C TYR A 424 6.06 -3.94 0.42
N LEU A 425 6.21 -2.62 0.28
CA LEU A 425 6.89 -2.00 -0.86
C LEU A 425 8.37 -2.39 -0.90
N LEU A 426 9.04 -2.44 0.26
CA LEU A 426 10.42 -2.90 0.36
C LEU A 426 10.56 -4.36 -0.13
N VAL A 427 9.69 -5.26 0.31
CA VAL A 427 9.71 -6.67 -0.13
C VAL A 427 9.43 -6.78 -1.63
N PHE A 428 8.48 -6.02 -2.15
CA PHE A 428 8.18 -5.96 -3.58
C PHE A 428 9.41 -5.51 -4.40
N GLN A 429 10.03 -4.38 -4.04
CA GLN A 429 11.18 -3.85 -4.76
C GLN A 429 12.43 -4.72 -4.60
N GLY A 430 12.63 -5.31 -3.42
CA GLY A 430 13.69 -6.27 -3.17
C GLY A 430 13.54 -7.55 -4.00
N ALA A 431 12.32 -8.06 -4.14
CA ALA A 431 12.00 -9.21 -4.99
C ALA A 431 12.25 -8.90 -6.47
N MET A 432 11.87 -7.71 -6.94
CA MET A 432 12.15 -7.26 -8.31
C MET A 432 13.65 -7.12 -8.57
N THR A 433 14.38 -6.51 -7.64
CA THR A 433 15.84 -6.32 -7.75
C THR A 433 16.58 -7.66 -7.76
N GLY A 434 16.37 -8.47 -6.71
CA GLY A 434 17.02 -9.78 -6.57
C GLY A 434 16.66 -10.73 -7.71
N GLY A 435 15.38 -10.72 -8.11
CA GLY A 435 14.92 -11.49 -9.26
C GLY A 435 15.57 -11.05 -10.57
N SER A 436 15.70 -9.74 -10.83
CA SER A 436 16.37 -9.25 -12.05
C SER A 436 17.84 -9.71 -12.14
N VAL A 437 18.57 -9.65 -11.03
CA VAL A 437 19.95 -10.15 -10.95
C VAL A 437 19.99 -11.66 -11.18
N LEU A 438 19.10 -12.42 -10.53
CA LEU A 438 19.00 -13.87 -10.68
C LEU A 438 18.76 -14.28 -12.14
N TRP A 439 17.73 -13.72 -12.77
CA TRP A 439 17.35 -14.08 -14.14
C TRP A 439 18.36 -13.58 -15.16
N GLY A 440 18.97 -12.42 -14.94
CA GLY A 440 20.10 -11.93 -15.74
C GLY A 440 21.29 -12.88 -15.71
N SER A 441 21.63 -13.41 -14.52
CA SER A 441 22.72 -14.38 -14.36
C SER A 441 22.40 -15.72 -15.05
N ILE A 442 21.17 -16.23 -14.90
CA ILE A 442 20.73 -17.46 -15.58
C ILE A 442 20.74 -17.27 -17.10
N ALA A 443 20.23 -16.14 -17.60
CA ALA A 443 20.23 -15.83 -19.02
C ALA A 443 21.65 -15.72 -19.60
N THR A 444 22.62 -15.24 -18.81
CA THR A 444 24.02 -15.13 -19.21
C THR A 444 24.71 -16.52 -19.29
N SER A 445 24.41 -17.40 -18.34
CA SER A 445 24.99 -18.74 -18.27
C SER A 445 24.32 -19.75 -19.24
N SER A 446 23.11 -19.42 -19.71
CA SER A 446 22.35 -20.33 -20.62
C SER A 446 21.73 -19.56 -21.79
N SER A 447 20.49 -19.08 -21.64
CA SER A 447 19.81 -18.24 -22.64
C SER A 447 18.65 -17.47 -22.02
N VAL A 448 18.19 -16.40 -22.69
CA VAL A 448 17.00 -15.66 -22.32
C VAL A 448 15.76 -16.56 -22.29
N ALA A 449 15.61 -17.44 -23.25
CA ALA A 449 14.51 -18.41 -23.32
C ALA A 449 14.52 -19.35 -22.11
N THR A 450 15.70 -19.90 -21.76
CA THR A 450 15.85 -20.76 -20.58
C THR A 450 15.50 -20.02 -19.30
N ALA A 451 15.96 -18.77 -19.13
CA ALA A 451 15.62 -17.96 -17.96
C ALA A 451 14.10 -17.76 -17.84
N LEU A 452 13.41 -17.46 -18.95
CA LEU A 452 11.95 -17.32 -18.97
C LEU A 452 11.21 -18.62 -18.66
N LEU A 453 11.68 -19.75 -19.22
CA LEU A 453 11.09 -21.07 -18.97
C LEU A 453 11.22 -21.45 -17.49
N VAL A 454 12.42 -21.30 -16.92
CA VAL A 454 12.65 -21.60 -15.50
C VAL A 454 11.84 -20.67 -14.61
N ALA A 455 11.73 -19.37 -14.96
CA ALA A 455 10.89 -18.42 -14.24
C ALA A 455 9.40 -18.78 -14.33
N ALA A 456 8.91 -19.21 -15.50
CA ALA A 456 7.53 -19.66 -15.69
C ALA A 456 7.20 -20.90 -14.85
N VAL A 457 8.11 -21.88 -14.80
CA VAL A 457 8.00 -23.06 -13.94
C VAL A 457 8.03 -22.64 -12.46
N GLY A 458 8.97 -21.76 -12.09
CA GLY A 458 9.07 -21.21 -10.74
C GLY A 458 7.80 -20.44 -10.31
N GLN A 459 7.13 -19.78 -11.25
CA GLN A 459 5.83 -19.15 -10.99
C GLN A 459 4.76 -20.17 -10.59
N GLY A 460 4.91 -21.45 -11.01
CA GLY A 460 4.10 -22.58 -10.51
C GLY A 460 4.26 -22.78 -9.00
N ILE A 461 5.46 -22.53 -8.44
CA ILE A 461 5.68 -22.52 -6.98
C ILE A 461 4.84 -21.39 -6.35
N GLY A 462 4.83 -20.21 -6.96
CA GLY A 462 3.97 -19.10 -6.54
C GLY A 462 2.49 -19.46 -6.54
N LEU A 463 2.05 -20.27 -7.50
CA LEU A 463 0.68 -20.79 -7.56
C LEU A 463 0.40 -21.79 -6.43
N LEU A 464 1.33 -22.71 -6.13
CA LEU A 464 1.21 -23.63 -4.98
C LEU A 464 1.17 -22.86 -3.66
N ILE A 465 1.99 -21.82 -3.52
CA ILE A 465 1.95 -20.90 -2.38
C ILE A 465 0.55 -20.27 -2.28
N ALA A 466 -0.04 -19.86 -3.41
CA ALA A 466 -1.36 -19.25 -3.45
C ALA A 466 -2.48 -20.20 -2.95
N PHE A 467 -2.40 -21.49 -3.26
CA PHE A 467 -3.36 -22.49 -2.79
C PHE A 467 -3.17 -22.84 -1.31
N ARG A 468 -1.91 -22.92 -0.83
CA ARG A 468 -1.61 -23.29 0.56
C ARG A 468 -1.82 -22.13 1.54
N TRP A 469 -1.51 -20.88 1.13
CA TRP A 469 -1.61 -19.66 1.94
C TRP A 469 -2.57 -18.67 1.27
N ARG A 470 -3.84 -18.79 1.66
CA ARG A 470 -4.91 -17.93 1.12
C ARG A 470 -4.80 -16.51 1.69
N LEU A 471 -4.98 -15.50 0.86
CA LEU A 471 -5.09 -14.12 1.31
C LEU A 471 -6.29 -13.98 2.23
N PRO A 472 -6.20 -13.12 3.28
CA PRO A 472 -7.36 -12.79 4.09
C PRO A 472 -8.48 -12.28 3.19
N GLN A 473 -9.65 -12.91 3.26
CA GLN A 473 -10.78 -12.55 2.39
C GLN A 473 -11.82 -11.74 3.13
N ASP A 474 -11.81 -11.81 4.46
CA ASP A 474 -12.89 -11.30 5.26
C ASP A 474 -12.59 -9.92 5.81
N SER A 475 -13.52 -9.01 5.54
CA SER A 475 -13.84 -7.86 6.38
C SER A 475 -14.21 -8.27 7.84
N ALA A 476 -14.10 -9.55 8.19
CA ALA A 476 -14.42 -10.07 9.51
C ALA A 476 -13.42 -9.63 10.60
N SER A 477 -12.19 -9.30 10.24
CA SER A 477 -11.24 -8.71 11.20
C SER A 477 -11.52 -7.22 11.34
N ASP A 478 -12.28 -6.82 12.34
CA ASP A 478 -12.44 -5.42 12.70
C ASP A 478 -11.14 -4.92 13.35
N LEU A 479 -10.29 -4.27 12.52
CA LEU A 479 -9.01 -3.71 12.94
C LEU A 479 -9.14 -2.30 13.54
N ALA A 480 -10.37 -1.84 13.82
CA ALA A 480 -10.58 -0.61 14.57
C ALA A 480 -10.07 -0.78 16.02
N PRO A 481 -9.51 0.28 16.63
CA PRO A 481 -9.12 0.22 18.03
C PRO A 481 -10.32 -0.15 18.91
N SER A 482 -10.12 -1.10 19.83
CA SER A 482 -11.18 -1.56 20.71
C SER A 482 -11.34 -0.65 21.94
N ASN A 483 -10.23 -0.07 22.42
CA ASN A 483 -10.14 0.74 23.65
C ASN A 483 -10.79 0.08 24.88
N HIS A 484 -10.82 -1.28 24.91
CA HIS A 484 -11.49 -2.01 25.99
C HIS A 484 -10.63 -2.21 27.23
N TRP A 485 -9.32 -1.94 27.16
CA TRP A 485 -8.46 -1.99 28.32
C TRP A 485 -8.67 -0.75 29.19
N ALA A 486 -8.90 -0.98 30.47
CA ALA A 486 -8.94 0.11 31.44
C ALA A 486 -7.59 0.83 31.52
N GLU A 487 -7.63 2.13 31.70
CA GLU A 487 -6.39 2.88 31.94
C GLU A 487 -5.71 2.37 33.22
N PRO A 488 -4.36 2.22 33.20
CA PRO A 488 -3.62 1.77 34.37
C PRO A 488 -3.82 2.71 35.55
N VAL A 489 -4.20 2.15 36.70
CA VAL A 489 -4.30 2.95 37.93
C VAL A 489 -2.91 3.23 38.44
N VAL A 490 -2.49 4.50 38.40
CA VAL A 490 -1.17 4.95 38.85
C VAL A 490 -1.32 5.97 39.97
N SER A 491 -0.55 5.82 41.05
CA SER A 491 -0.51 6.82 42.13
C SER A 491 0.31 8.05 41.74
N VAL A 492 1.32 7.88 40.92
CA VAL A 492 2.17 8.94 40.35
C VAL A 492 2.44 8.60 38.91
N GLN A 493 2.22 9.56 38.01
CA GLN A 493 2.52 9.38 36.56
C GLN A 493 4.02 9.13 36.35
N PRO A 494 4.42 7.95 35.81
CA PRO A 494 5.80 7.70 35.46
C PRO A 494 6.24 8.60 34.30
N SER A 495 7.52 8.91 34.20
CA SER A 495 8.06 9.55 33.00
C SER A 495 7.87 8.66 31.77
N GLU A 496 7.62 9.23 30.60
CA GLU A 496 7.30 8.54 29.36
C GLU A 496 8.34 7.48 28.97
N ASP A 497 9.62 7.80 29.11
CA ASP A 497 10.75 6.91 28.76
C ASP A 497 11.09 5.89 29.84
N ARG A 498 10.42 5.91 30.99
CA ARG A 498 10.70 4.99 32.08
C ARG A 498 10.31 3.56 31.71
N GLY A 499 11.24 2.63 31.86
CA GLY A 499 10.99 1.21 31.56
C GLY A 499 12.20 0.33 31.93
N PRO A 500 12.14 -0.97 31.66
CA PRO A 500 10.99 -1.69 31.09
C PRO A 500 9.80 -1.79 32.04
N VAL A 501 8.61 -2.00 31.45
CA VAL A 501 7.36 -2.25 32.17
C VAL A 501 7.05 -3.74 32.10
N LEU A 502 6.89 -4.38 33.27
CA LEU A 502 6.36 -5.74 33.37
C LEU A 502 4.85 -5.64 33.64
N VAL A 503 4.06 -6.26 32.79
CA VAL A 503 2.60 -6.42 32.98
C VAL A 503 2.35 -7.87 33.36
N GLU A 504 1.65 -8.07 34.46
CA GLU A 504 1.20 -9.38 34.93
C GLU A 504 -0.31 -9.43 34.96
N ILE A 505 -0.89 -10.49 34.41
CA ILE A 505 -2.32 -10.77 34.42
C ILE A 505 -2.53 -12.10 35.11
N GLU A 506 -3.21 -12.07 36.24
CA GLU A 506 -3.50 -13.27 37.05
C GLU A 506 -4.87 -13.80 36.71
N TYR A 507 -4.90 -15.06 36.26
CA TYR A 507 -6.13 -15.80 35.95
C TYR A 507 -6.34 -16.89 37.01
N ARG A 508 -7.59 -17.18 37.30
CA ARG A 508 -8.01 -18.35 38.08
C ARG A 508 -8.84 -19.25 37.17
N VAL A 509 -8.39 -20.44 36.93
CA VAL A 509 -8.97 -21.39 35.98
C VAL A 509 -9.26 -22.71 36.68
N GLU A 510 -10.31 -23.39 36.29
CA GLU A 510 -10.54 -24.75 36.78
C GLU A 510 -9.36 -25.66 36.48
N PRO A 511 -8.79 -26.41 37.47
CA PRO A 511 -7.56 -27.17 37.27
C PRO A 511 -7.63 -28.20 36.14
N ASP A 512 -8.78 -28.78 35.87
CA ASP A 512 -9.03 -29.73 34.77
C ASP A 512 -9.05 -29.05 33.39
N ARG A 513 -9.32 -27.73 33.31
CA ARG A 513 -9.29 -26.94 32.09
C ARG A 513 -8.02 -26.10 31.91
N GLN A 514 -7.07 -26.20 32.84
CA GLN A 514 -5.85 -25.37 32.82
C GLN A 514 -5.01 -25.60 31.54
N ALA A 515 -4.89 -26.82 31.05
CA ALA A 515 -4.13 -27.13 29.84
C ALA A 515 -4.79 -26.50 28.59
N GLU A 516 -6.13 -26.52 28.50
CA GLU A 516 -6.89 -25.89 27.43
C GLU A 516 -6.72 -24.37 27.45
N PHE A 517 -6.77 -23.78 28.65
CA PHE A 517 -6.51 -22.34 28.83
C PHE A 517 -5.11 -21.91 28.40
N VAL A 518 -4.07 -22.65 28.83
CA VAL A 518 -2.69 -22.34 28.46
C VAL A 518 -2.47 -22.41 26.94
N GLU A 519 -3.12 -23.37 26.26
CA GLU A 519 -3.05 -23.46 24.80
C GLU A 519 -3.76 -22.27 24.11
N ALA A 520 -4.93 -21.87 24.61
CA ALA A 520 -5.65 -20.68 24.13
C ALA A 520 -4.79 -19.41 24.33
N LEU A 521 -4.17 -19.26 25.50
CA LEU A 521 -3.32 -18.13 25.83
C LEU A 521 -2.04 -18.09 24.97
N ARG A 522 -1.46 -19.24 24.62
CA ARG A 522 -0.34 -19.33 23.68
C ARG A 522 -0.72 -18.85 22.28
N GLY A 523 -1.94 -19.07 21.84
CA GLY A 523 -2.48 -18.51 20.61
C GLY A 523 -2.43 -16.98 20.60
N PHE A 524 -2.66 -16.35 21.76
CA PHE A 524 -2.65 -14.89 21.91
C PHE A 524 -1.26 -14.26 22.02
N HIS A 525 -0.22 -15.04 22.23
CA HIS A 525 1.19 -14.59 22.31
C HIS A 525 1.60 -13.69 21.13
N SER A 526 1.21 -14.07 19.90
CA SER A 526 1.53 -13.30 18.71
C SER A 526 0.92 -11.87 18.71
N VAL A 527 -0.25 -11.73 19.34
CA VAL A 527 -0.94 -10.44 19.51
C VAL A 527 -0.16 -9.54 20.47
N ARG A 528 0.25 -10.09 21.63
CA ARG A 528 1.07 -9.35 22.59
C ARG A 528 2.39 -8.85 21.98
N GLN A 529 3.07 -9.74 21.24
CA GLN A 529 4.33 -9.37 20.56
C GLN A 529 4.10 -8.36 19.45
N ARG A 530 3.04 -8.50 18.65
CA ARG A 530 2.67 -7.56 17.60
C ARG A 530 2.49 -6.15 18.17
N ASP A 531 1.83 -6.03 19.31
CA ASP A 531 1.42 -4.76 19.89
C ASP A 531 2.50 -4.12 20.78
N GLY A 532 3.59 -4.84 21.13
CA GLY A 532 4.69 -4.19 21.84
C GLY A 532 5.48 -5.04 22.81
N ALA A 533 4.99 -6.21 23.17
CA ALA A 533 5.71 -7.08 24.09
C ALA A 533 7.06 -7.55 23.50
N ILE A 534 8.13 -7.34 24.24
CA ILE A 534 9.48 -7.83 23.90
C ILE A 534 9.77 -9.19 24.51
N ARG A 535 9.08 -9.54 25.56
CA ARG A 535 9.09 -10.86 26.21
C ARG A 535 7.68 -11.21 26.65
N TRP A 536 7.32 -12.47 26.57
CA TRP A 536 6.04 -13.00 27.01
C TRP A 536 6.24 -14.40 27.57
N ASP A 537 5.69 -14.66 28.74
CA ASP A 537 5.78 -15.93 29.45
C ASP A 537 4.43 -16.24 30.12
N VAL A 538 4.19 -17.54 30.35
CA VAL A 538 3.06 -18.05 31.14
C VAL A 538 3.61 -18.89 32.29
N TRP A 539 3.10 -18.66 33.48
CA TRP A 539 3.54 -19.30 34.70
C TRP A 539 2.35 -19.96 35.39
N GLU A 540 2.57 -21.15 35.90
CA GLU A 540 1.60 -21.90 36.73
C GLU A 540 2.07 -21.82 38.18
N ASP A 541 1.14 -21.54 39.09
CA ASP A 541 1.45 -21.54 40.53
C ASP A 541 1.49 -22.96 41.06
N VAL A 542 2.64 -23.34 41.60
CA VAL A 542 2.82 -24.71 42.17
C VAL A 542 2.06 -24.90 43.47
N ALA A 543 1.78 -23.82 44.20
CA ALA A 543 1.08 -23.86 45.49
C ALA A 543 -0.44 -23.76 45.34
N GLU A 544 -0.92 -23.06 44.28
CA GLU A 544 -2.35 -22.88 44.01
C GLU A 544 -2.70 -23.43 42.63
N PRO A 545 -3.08 -24.72 42.49
CA PRO A 545 -3.54 -25.28 41.22
C PRO A 545 -4.70 -24.46 40.63
N GLY A 546 -4.61 -24.15 39.31
CA GLY A 546 -5.59 -23.31 38.62
C GLY A 546 -5.28 -21.83 38.65
N ARG A 547 -4.23 -21.40 39.39
CA ARG A 547 -3.72 -20.03 39.30
C ARG A 547 -2.68 -19.96 38.19
N VAL A 548 -2.95 -19.17 37.16
CA VAL A 548 -2.04 -18.97 36.01
C VAL A 548 -1.75 -17.49 35.84
N ILE A 549 -0.47 -17.15 35.61
CA ILE A 549 -0.03 -15.79 35.43
C ILE A 549 0.52 -15.62 34.00
N GLU A 550 -0.14 -14.79 33.20
CA GLU A 550 0.44 -14.26 31.97
C GLU A 550 1.35 -13.09 32.34
N SER A 551 2.60 -13.09 31.88
CA SER A 551 3.51 -11.98 32.07
C SER A 551 4.11 -11.52 30.75
N PHE A 552 4.19 -10.20 30.52
CA PHE A 552 4.89 -9.67 29.37
C PHE A 552 5.60 -8.36 29.69
N VAL A 553 6.71 -8.13 29.01
CA VAL A 553 7.56 -6.95 29.20
C VAL A 553 7.44 -6.03 27.99
N VAL A 554 7.23 -4.75 28.27
CA VAL A 554 7.18 -3.67 27.26
C VAL A 554 8.35 -2.72 27.49
N GLU A 555 8.85 -2.08 26.42
CA GLU A 555 10.13 -1.32 26.42
C GLU A 555 10.08 -0.08 27.34
N SER A 556 8.95 0.64 27.39
CA SER A 556 8.76 1.82 28.23
C SER A 556 7.30 2.05 28.58
N TRP A 557 7.05 2.99 29.52
CA TRP A 557 5.70 3.36 29.93
C TRP A 557 4.87 3.92 28.77
N ILE A 558 5.46 4.78 27.94
CA ILE A 558 4.76 5.30 26.76
C ILE A 558 4.42 4.22 25.74
N GLU A 559 5.31 3.22 25.58
CA GLU A 559 5.03 2.09 24.67
C GLU A 559 3.90 1.21 25.22
N HIS A 560 3.80 1.07 26.54
CA HIS A 560 2.67 0.40 27.18
C HIS A 560 1.35 1.18 26.96
N GLN A 561 1.34 2.49 27.12
CA GLN A 561 0.16 3.33 26.83
C GLN A 561 -0.26 3.23 25.35
N ARG A 562 0.71 3.23 24.43
CA ARG A 562 0.45 3.00 23.00
C ARG A 562 -0.13 1.62 22.71
N GLN A 563 0.21 0.62 23.50
CA GLN A 563 -0.34 -0.73 23.38
C GLN A 563 -1.87 -0.73 23.56
N HIS A 564 -2.40 0.05 24.50
CA HIS A 564 -3.85 0.21 24.72
C HIS A 564 -4.60 0.72 23.46
N SER A 565 -3.97 1.60 22.68
CA SER A 565 -4.56 2.13 21.44
C SER A 565 -4.36 1.22 20.22
N ARG A 566 -3.52 0.17 20.33
CA ARG A 566 -3.20 -0.76 19.23
C ARG A 566 -4.09 -1.99 19.19
N VAL A 567 -4.66 -2.37 20.33
CA VAL A 567 -5.54 -3.54 20.44
C VAL A 567 -6.80 -3.31 19.61
N THR A 568 -7.11 -4.29 18.75
CA THR A 568 -8.24 -4.20 17.82
C THR A 568 -9.48 -4.87 18.40
N ARG A 569 -10.65 -4.63 17.79
CA ARG A 569 -11.89 -5.32 18.19
C ARG A 569 -11.82 -6.83 17.97
N THR A 570 -11.09 -7.30 16.95
CA THR A 570 -10.83 -8.72 16.78
C THR A 570 -10.05 -9.29 17.95
N ASP A 571 -9.01 -8.58 18.41
CA ASP A 571 -8.21 -9.00 19.57
C ASP A 571 -9.03 -8.98 20.87
N GLN A 572 -9.99 -8.08 20.98
CA GLN A 572 -10.94 -8.05 22.09
C GLN A 572 -11.78 -9.33 22.14
N LEU A 573 -12.31 -9.77 21.00
CA LEU A 573 -13.08 -11.02 20.95
C LEU A 573 -12.22 -12.23 21.35
N ASP A 574 -10.98 -12.30 20.88
CA ASP A 574 -10.04 -13.36 21.27
C ASP A 574 -9.74 -13.29 22.78
N GLN A 575 -9.59 -12.10 23.35
CA GLN A 575 -9.37 -11.91 24.77
C GLN A 575 -10.60 -12.25 25.61
N GLU A 576 -11.81 -11.96 25.12
CA GLU A 576 -13.06 -12.36 25.77
C GLU A 576 -13.18 -13.88 25.85
N MET A 577 -12.78 -14.61 24.81
CA MET A 577 -12.73 -16.09 24.82
C MET A 577 -11.72 -16.60 25.86
N ILE A 578 -10.56 -15.96 26.02
CA ILE A 578 -9.57 -16.30 27.03
C ILE A 578 -10.13 -15.99 28.44
N ASN A 579 -10.74 -14.83 28.61
CA ASN A 579 -11.34 -14.42 29.89
C ASN A 579 -12.49 -15.34 30.33
N ALA A 580 -13.17 -16.02 29.39
CA ALA A 580 -14.23 -16.98 29.69
C ALA A 580 -13.75 -18.24 30.46
N PHE A 581 -12.45 -18.51 30.50
CA PHE A 581 -11.85 -19.53 31.34
C PHE A 581 -11.68 -19.10 32.81
N HIS A 582 -11.70 -17.76 33.05
CA HIS A 582 -11.49 -17.24 34.38
C HIS A 582 -12.68 -17.51 35.30
N VAL A 583 -12.42 -18.13 36.45
CA VAL A 583 -13.42 -18.45 37.48
C VAL A 583 -13.33 -17.41 38.60
N GLY A 584 -14.42 -16.72 38.84
CA GLY A 584 -14.52 -15.71 39.91
C GLY A 584 -15.40 -14.52 39.52
N ASP A 585 -15.89 -13.80 40.54
CA ASP A 585 -16.81 -12.66 40.36
C ASP A 585 -16.08 -11.37 39.91
N GLN A 586 -14.75 -11.35 40.00
CA GLN A 586 -13.92 -10.22 39.63
C GLN A 586 -13.14 -10.51 38.34
N PRO A 587 -12.91 -9.53 37.47
CA PRO A 587 -12.06 -9.73 36.29
C PRO A 587 -10.62 -10.13 36.66
N PRO A 588 -9.85 -10.73 35.74
CA PRO A 588 -8.44 -11.04 35.98
C PRO A 588 -7.67 -9.85 36.52
N LEU A 589 -6.83 -10.08 37.53
CA LEU A 589 -6.07 -9.02 38.20
C LEU A 589 -4.87 -8.62 37.34
N VAL A 590 -4.84 -7.34 36.93
CA VAL A 590 -3.74 -6.77 36.15
C VAL A 590 -2.83 -5.94 37.04
N ARG A 591 -1.51 -6.22 36.99
CA ARG A 591 -0.47 -5.45 37.69
C ARG A 591 0.53 -4.87 36.71
N HIS A 592 0.94 -3.61 36.96
CA HIS A 592 1.96 -2.93 36.19
C HIS A 592 3.17 -2.65 37.10
N LEU A 593 4.30 -3.25 36.76
CA LEU A 593 5.53 -3.15 37.54
C LEU A 593 6.59 -2.43 36.70
N LEU A 594 7.17 -1.40 37.27
CA LEU A 594 8.28 -0.66 36.67
C LEU A 594 9.60 -1.11 37.30
N ARG A 595 10.60 -1.33 36.45
CA ARG A 595 11.95 -1.57 36.97
C ARG A 595 12.42 -0.36 37.79
N PRO A 596 12.92 -0.54 39.02
CA PRO A 596 13.55 0.55 39.79
C PRO A 596 14.67 1.19 38.96
N ALA A 597 14.87 2.52 39.18
CA ALA A 597 15.93 3.27 38.51
C ALA A 597 17.32 2.85 39.01
#